data_be03033e86c5178f801d14ee2cb04223
#
_entry.id   be03033e86c5178f801d14ee2cb04223
#
_cell.length_a   1.000
_cell.length_b   1.000
_cell.length_c   1.000
_cell.angle_alpha   90.00
_cell.angle_beta   90.00
_cell.angle_gamma   90.00
#
_symmetry.space_group_name_H-M   'P 1'
#
loop_
_entity.id
_entity.type
_entity.pdbx_description
1 polymer ?
#
loop_
_entity_poly.entity_id
_entity_poly.type
_entity_poly.pdbx_seq_one_letter_code
_entity_poly.pdbx_strand_id
1 'polypeptide(L)'
;MKMEKEEMIDDELSSVNELKVIPMRHKDVEAKVKAGKVEEWFYTDIVKDHFFNPRNLLRSDDDLKKFAHDGYGSVGAAACGDKMDMWIKIDKENDKIIGCLFKTFGCGSAIASTSMLTVMITENGGMLIEQALKIKPQDIVKRLGDLPQRKFHCSVLGDKSLRQAINDYFRRTGQNDRIVIEGAQVVDMALKITDKDIEEAVLDGAHDFEAVQKKTKVGVHDKSCIPKVKELIEFYKQKYYGG
;
A
#
# COMPACT_ATOMS: atom_id res chain seq x y z
N MET A 1 -14.02 39.45 5.27
CA MET A 1 -12.65 38.85 5.10
C MET A 1 -12.50 37.42 5.65
N LYS A 2 -13.28 36.96 6.64
CA LYS A 2 -13.31 35.56 7.11
C LYS A 2 -14.22 34.63 6.28
N MET A 3 -15.34 35.15 5.78
CA MET A 3 -16.31 34.37 4.98
C MET A 3 -15.79 34.01 3.58
N GLU A 4 -15.01 34.88 2.92
CA GLU A 4 -14.44 34.60 1.60
C GLU A 4 -13.37 33.50 1.60
N LYS A 5 -12.70 33.22 2.75
CA LYS A 5 -11.72 32.14 2.86
C LYS A 5 -12.36 30.75 3.04
N GLU A 6 -13.53 30.67 3.67
CA GLU A 6 -14.26 29.41 3.85
C GLU A 6 -14.88 28.92 2.51
N GLU A 7 -15.44 29.84 1.71
CA GLU A 7 -15.96 29.49 0.38
C GLU A 7 -14.86 29.04 -0.61
N MET A 8 -13.65 29.61 -0.53
CA MET A 8 -12.53 29.19 -1.38
C MET A 8 -11.99 27.80 -1.03
N ILE A 9 -12.06 27.39 0.24
CA ILE A 9 -11.60 26.08 0.69
C ILE A 9 -12.57 24.98 0.26
N ASP A 10 -13.88 25.26 0.32
CA ASP A 10 -14.92 24.32 -0.10
C ASP A 10 -14.91 24.09 -1.63
N ASP A 11 -14.58 25.09 -2.43
CA ASP A 11 -14.50 24.97 -3.89
C ASP A 11 -13.27 24.18 -4.36
N GLU A 12 -12.12 24.30 -3.67
CA GLU A 12 -10.94 23.47 -3.93
C GLU A 12 -11.15 22.00 -3.49
N LEU A 13 -11.87 21.75 -2.40
CA LEU A 13 -12.21 20.39 -1.94
C LEU A 13 -13.23 19.70 -2.86
N SER A 14 -14.17 20.45 -3.42
CA SER A 14 -15.16 19.90 -4.37
C SER A 14 -14.51 19.46 -5.69
N SER A 15 -13.48 20.17 -6.14
CA SER A 15 -12.78 19.86 -7.40
C SER A 15 -11.92 18.57 -7.32
N VAL A 16 -11.50 18.17 -6.12
CA VAL A 16 -10.74 16.93 -5.88
C VAL A 16 -11.66 15.69 -5.89
N ASN A 17 -12.93 15.85 -5.54
CA ASN A 17 -13.91 14.75 -5.52
C ASN A 17 -14.58 14.50 -6.89
N GLU A 18 -14.45 15.42 -7.86
CA GLU A 18 -15.04 15.27 -9.21
C GLU A 18 -14.09 14.66 -10.26
N LEU A 19 -13.02 13.97 -9.86
CA LEU A 19 -12.25 13.16 -10.81
C LEU A 19 -13.17 12.06 -11.37
N LYS A 20 -13.82 12.35 -12.49
CA LYS A 20 -14.76 11.45 -13.19
C LYS A 20 -14.09 10.10 -13.39
N VAL A 21 -14.61 9.10 -12.72
CA VAL A 21 -14.28 7.69 -12.93
C VAL A 21 -14.62 7.36 -14.38
N ILE A 22 -13.58 7.15 -15.22
CA ILE A 22 -13.80 6.56 -16.54
C ILE A 22 -13.79 5.04 -16.32
N PRO A 23 -14.93 4.36 -16.40
CA PRO A 23 -14.98 2.91 -16.23
C PRO A 23 -14.17 2.24 -17.33
N MET A 24 -13.31 1.27 -16.97
CA MET A 24 -12.79 0.34 -17.96
C MET A 24 -14.00 -0.32 -18.65
N ARG A 25 -13.99 -0.31 -19.98
CA ARG A 25 -15.15 -0.78 -20.74
C ARG A 25 -15.44 -2.24 -20.41
N HIS A 26 -16.62 -2.53 -19.90
CA HIS A 26 -17.15 -3.86 -19.60
C HIS A 26 -16.92 -4.88 -20.73
N LYS A 27 -16.85 -4.43 -21.98
CA LYS A 27 -16.67 -5.25 -23.17
C LYS A 27 -15.36 -6.04 -23.23
N ASP A 28 -14.27 -5.50 -22.65
CA ASP A 28 -12.96 -6.18 -22.65
C ASP A 28 -12.89 -7.30 -21.61
N VAL A 29 -13.76 -7.26 -20.61
CA VAL A 29 -13.89 -8.30 -19.56
C VAL A 29 -14.83 -9.40 -20.03
N GLU A 30 -15.94 -9.06 -20.68
CA GLU A 30 -16.90 -10.03 -21.23
C GLU A 30 -16.28 -10.94 -22.32
N ALA A 31 -15.32 -10.41 -23.10
CA ALA A 31 -14.62 -11.19 -24.11
C ALA A 31 -13.75 -12.30 -23.51
N LYS A 32 -13.17 -12.10 -22.32
CA LYS A 32 -12.40 -13.13 -21.59
C LYS A 32 -13.28 -14.13 -20.86
N VAL A 33 -14.47 -13.72 -20.43
CA VAL A 33 -15.46 -14.59 -19.78
C VAL A 33 -16.07 -15.60 -20.77
N LYS A 34 -16.24 -15.21 -22.04
CA LYS A 34 -16.76 -16.11 -23.12
C LYS A 34 -15.78 -17.20 -23.55
N ALA A 35 -14.50 -17.13 -23.17
CA ALA A 35 -13.48 -18.13 -23.57
C ALA A 35 -13.42 -19.37 -22.65
N GLY A 36 -14.38 -19.60 -21.76
CA GLY A 36 -14.66 -20.92 -21.14
C GLY A 36 -13.70 -21.41 -20.08
N LYS A 37 -12.89 -20.53 -19.44
CA LYS A 37 -12.12 -20.82 -18.22
C LYS A 37 -12.28 -19.69 -17.23
N VAL A 38 -13.46 -19.59 -16.63
CA VAL A 38 -13.66 -18.75 -15.45
C VAL A 38 -13.23 -19.60 -14.25
N GLU A 39 -12.00 -19.44 -13.77
CA GLU A 39 -11.72 -19.71 -12.37
C GLU A 39 -12.68 -18.80 -11.58
N GLU A 40 -13.51 -19.41 -10.75
CA GLU A 40 -14.43 -18.69 -9.86
C GLU A 40 -13.63 -17.62 -9.12
N TRP A 41 -13.97 -16.35 -9.32
CA TRP A 41 -13.23 -15.24 -8.71
C TRP A 41 -13.49 -15.26 -7.20
N PHE A 42 -12.51 -15.75 -6.45
CA PHE A 42 -12.53 -15.80 -4.97
C PHE A 42 -12.45 -14.40 -4.33
N TYR A 43 -12.93 -13.38 -5.01
CA TYR A 43 -12.91 -12.01 -4.52
C TYR A 43 -14.30 -11.54 -4.13
N THR A 44 -14.39 -10.81 -3.00
CA THR A 44 -15.63 -10.15 -2.57
C THR A 44 -16.09 -9.11 -3.61
N ASP A 45 -17.36 -8.74 -3.57
CA ASP A 45 -17.87 -7.70 -4.48
C ASP A 45 -17.22 -6.34 -4.22
N ILE A 46 -16.78 -6.07 -2.98
CA ILE A 46 -16.02 -4.86 -2.62
C ILE A 46 -14.65 -4.87 -3.32
N VAL A 47 -13.96 -6.00 -3.31
CA VAL A 47 -12.67 -6.15 -4.02
C VAL A 47 -12.86 -5.94 -5.52
N LYS A 48 -13.90 -6.53 -6.12
CA LYS A 48 -14.23 -6.36 -7.54
C LYS A 48 -14.52 -4.89 -7.87
N ASP A 49 -15.31 -4.22 -7.03
CA ASP A 49 -15.63 -2.81 -7.22
C ASP A 49 -14.37 -1.93 -7.17
N HIS A 50 -13.52 -2.09 -6.15
CA HIS A 50 -12.26 -1.35 -6.05
C HIS A 50 -11.24 -1.70 -7.14
N PHE A 51 -11.33 -2.87 -7.74
CA PHE A 51 -10.52 -3.24 -8.90
C PHE A 51 -11.00 -2.59 -10.20
N PHE A 52 -12.31 -2.69 -10.49
CA PHE A 52 -12.87 -2.18 -11.74
C PHE A 52 -13.08 -0.67 -11.73
N ASN A 53 -13.38 -0.11 -10.55
CA ASN A 53 -13.63 1.31 -10.32
C ASN A 53 -12.69 1.85 -9.23
N PRO A 54 -11.36 1.79 -9.40
CA PRO A 54 -10.42 2.22 -8.37
C PRO A 54 -10.57 3.72 -8.09
N ARG A 55 -10.70 4.05 -6.79
CA ARG A 55 -10.73 5.42 -6.29
C ARG A 55 -9.29 5.94 -6.26
N ASN A 56 -9.12 7.22 -6.56
CA ASN A 56 -7.85 7.91 -6.45
C ASN A 56 -6.70 7.32 -7.31
N LEU A 57 -7.02 6.54 -8.34
CA LEU A 57 -6.04 6.06 -9.31
C LEU A 57 -5.62 7.22 -10.22
N LEU A 58 -4.32 7.52 -10.26
CA LEU A 58 -3.76 8.52 -11.19
C LEU A 58 -3.95 8.06 -12.63
N ARG A 59 -4.62 8.84 -13.45
CA ARG A 59 -4.95 8.52 -14.84
C ARG A 59 -4.12 9.30 -15.85
N SER A 60 -3.69 10.50 -15.49
CA SER A 60 -2.88 11.35 -16.36
C SER A 60 -1.85 12.15 -15.56
N ASP A 61 -0.78 12.57 -16.24
CA ASP A 61 0.22 13.44 -15.64
C ASP A 61 -0.35 14.86 -15.34
N ASP A 62 -1.40 15.26 -16.06
CA ASP A 62 -2.06 16.54 -15.81
C ASP A 62 -2.89 16.53 -14.51
N ASP A 63 -3.48 15.39 -14.14
CA ASP A 63 -4.14 15.22 -12.84
C ASP A 63 -3.13 15.37 -11.70
N LEU A 64 -1.93 14.80 -11.87
CA LEU A 64 -0.87 14.94 -10.87
C LEU A 64 -0.40 16.39 -10.70
N LYS A 65 -0.26 17.13 -11.79
CA LYS A 65 0.11 18.57 -11.73
C LYS A 65 -0.92 19.40 -10.97
N LYS A 66 -2.21 19.14 -11.19
CA LYS A 66 -3.32 19.82 -10.50
C LYS A 66 -3.42 19.42 -9.01
N PHE A 67 -3.04 18.20 -8.68
CA PHE A 67 -3.15 17.67 -7.32
C PHE A 67 -2.21 18.37 -6.32
N ALA A 68 -1.09 18.96 -6.77
CA ALA A 68 -0.15 19.73 -5.92
C ALA A 68 0.19 19.01 -4.60
N HIS A 69 0.73 17.79 -4.71
CA HIS A 69 1.04 16.91 -3.59
C HIS A 69 2.12 17.48 -2.65
N ASP A 70 2.03 17.11 -1.37
CA ASP A 70 3.00 17.49 -0.33
C ASP A 70 4.04 16.38 -0.07
N GLY A 71 3.71 15.11 -0.34
CA GLY A 71 4.61 13.97 -0.17
C GLY A 71 4.45 12.91 -1.26
N TYR A 72 5.54 12.19 -1.55
CA TYR A 72 5.62 11.14 -2.56
C TYR A 72 6.32 9.89 -2.01
N GLY A 73 5.77 8.72 -2.30
CA GLY A 73 6.37 7.43 -1.96
C GLY A 73 6.33 6.46 -3.14
N SER A 74 7.39 5.69 -3.33
CA SER A 74 7.51 4.69 -4.39
C SER A 74 8.10 3.40 -3.85
N VAL A 75 7.36 2.30 -3.98
CA VAL A 75 7.78 0.98 -3.51
C VAL A 75 7.66 -0.02 -4.65
N GLY A 76 8.68 -0.83 -4.85
CA GLY A 76 8.66 -1.97 -5.75
C GLY A 76 8.79 -3.28 -4.97
N ALA A 77 8.09 -4.33 -5.41
CA ALA A 77 8.27 -5.68 -4.92
C ALA A 77 8.99 -6.50 -6.00
N ALA A 78 10.25 -6.83 -5.75
CA ALA A 78 11.08 -7.57 -6.70
C ALA A 78 10.53 -8.96 -7.02
N ALA A 79 9.86 -9.59 -6.04
CA ALA A 79 9.33 -10.94 -6.17
C ALA A 79 8.14 -11.06 -7.16
N CYS A 80 7.31 -10.02 -7.29
CA CYS A 80 6.15 -10.04 -8.20
C CYS A 80 6.23 -9.01 -9.34
N GLY A 81 7.29 -8.19 -9.39
CA GLY A 81 7.45 -7.12 -10.39
C GLY A 81 6.48 -5.94 -10.20
N ASP A 82 5.73 -5.94 -9.10
CA ASP A 82 4.77 -4.89 -8.82
C ASP A 82 5.49 -3.60 -8.37
N LYS A 83 5.00 -2.46 -8.85
CA LYS A 83 5.44 -1.12 -8.40
C LYS A 83 4.23 -0.31 -7.95
N MET A 84 4.40 0.43 -6.85
CA MET A 84 3.39 1.32 -6.29
C MET A 84 3.99 2.71 -6.08
N ASP A 85 3.43 3.70 -6.76
CA ASP A 85 3.71 5.12 -6.55
C ASP A 85 2.50 5.74 -5.85
N MET A 86 2.73 6.59 -4.85
CA MET A 86 1.69 7.26 -4.08
C MET A 86 2.05 8.72 -3.81
N TRP A 87 1.07 9.59 -3.97
CA TRP A 87 1.16 11.04 -3.70
C TRP A 87 0.11 11.42 -2.69
N ILE A 88 0.47 12.21 -1.69
CA ILE A 88 -0.44 12.65 -0.63
C ILE A 88 -0.50 14.17 -0.56
N LYS A 89 -1.69 14.68 -0.21
CA LYS A 89 -1.94 16.10 0.09
C LYS A 89 -2.26 16.23 1.58
N ILE A 90 -1.62 17.19 2.24
CA ILE A 90 -1.69 17.36 3.69
C ILE A 90 -2.39 18.69 4.04
N ASP A 91 -3.37 18.61 4.90
CA ASP A 91 -3.85 19.75 5.69
C ASP A 91 -2.83 20.00 6.81
N LYS A 92 -2.00 21.03 6.62
CA LYS A 92 -0.88 21.34 7.52
C LYS A 92 -1.34 21.93 8.86
N GLU A 93 -2.54 22.51 8.92
CA GLU A 93 -3.07 23.09 10.14
C GLU A 93 -3.60 22.00 11.09
N ASN A 94 -4.20 20.96 10.54
CA ASN A 94 -4.80 19.86 11.29
C ASN A 94 -3.99 18.56 11.28
N ASP A 95 -2.82 18.54 10.63
CA ASP A 95 -1.92 17.37 10.49
C ASP A 95 -2.65 16.15 9.92
N LYS A 96 -3.48 16.37 8.86
CA LYS A 96 -4.32 15.34 8.24
C LYS A 96 -3.95 15.10 6.78
N ILE A 97 -4.09 13.86 6.34
CA ILE A 97 -4.04 13.50 4.92
C ILE A 97 -5.44 13.74 4.35
N ILE A 98 -5.60 14.78 3.52
CA ILE A 98 -6.88 15.17 2.93
C ILE A 98 -7.03 14.72 1.47
N GLY A 99 -5.97 14.25 0.85
CA GLY A 99 -6.00 13.76 -0.52
C GLY A 99 -4.90 12.73 -0.76
N CYS A 100 -5.17 11.82 -1.69
CA CYS A 100 -4.22 10.80 -2.10
C CYS A 100 -4.45 10.43 -3.56
N LEU A 101 -3.37 10.26 -4.32
CA LEU A 101 -3.37 9.63 -5.64
C LEU A 101 -2.40 8.46 -5.63
N PHE A 102 -2.66 7.43 -6.41
CA PHE A 102 -1.73 6.33 -6.60
C PHE A 102 -1.64 5.88 -8.06
N LYS A 103 -0.51 5.29 -8.42
CA LYS A 103 -0.27 4.63 -9.71
C LYS A 103 0.42 3.30 -9.44
N THR A 104 -0.02 2.25 -10.12
CA THR A 104 0.59 0.91 -9.95
C THR A 104 0.66 0.16 -11.26
N PHE A 105 1.66 -0.70 -11.37
CA PHE A 105 1.79 -1.74 -12.40
C PHE A 105 1.49 -3.13 -11.81
N GLY A 106 0.92 -3.17 -10.59
CA GLY A 106 0.63 -4.38 -9.85
C GLY A 106 -0.63 -5.13 -10.31
N CYS A 107 -0.85 -6.27 -9.66
CA CYS A 107 -2.01 -7.12 -9.92
C CYS A 107 -3.33 -6.49 -9.44
N GLY A 108 -4.46 -7.10 -9.82
CA GLY A 108 -5.80 -6.60 -9.43
C GLY A 108 -6.00 -6.43 -7.92
N SER A 109 -5.40 -7.32 -7.11
CA SER A 109 -5.43 -7.18 -5.63
C SER A 109 -4.63 -5.96 -5.16
N ALA A 110 -3.51 -5.61 -5.80
CA ALA A 110 -2.74 -4.41 -5.48
C ALA A 110 -3.54 -3.14 -5.80
N ILE A 111 -4.26 -3.12 -6.93
CA ILE A 111 -5.14 -2.02 -7.29
C ILE A 111 -6.27 -1.89 -6.26
N ALA A 112 -6.98 -2.98 -5.95
CA ALA A 112 -8.12 -2.95 -5.04
C ALA A 112 -7.71 -2.55 -3.62
N SER A 113 -6.61 -3.13 -3.08
CA SER A 113 -6.16 -2.83 -1.72
C SER A 113 -5.65 -1.40 -1.59
N THR A 114 -4.92 -0.88 -2.58
CA THR A 114 -4.45 0.51 -2.54
C THR A 114 -5.61 1.49 -2.74
N SER A 115 -6.56 1.19 -3.63
CA SER A 115 -7.78 1.97 -3.77
C SER A 115 -8.55 2.06 -2.44
N MET A 116 -8.71 0.95 -1.71
CA MET A 116 -9.34 0.95 -0.38
C MET A 116 -8.52 1.76 0.62
N LEU A 117 -7.21 1.60 0.68
CA LEU A 117 -6.33 2.37 1.56
C LEU A 117 -6.50 3.88 1.33
N THR A 118 -6.51 4.32 0.06
CA THR A 118 -6.67 5.74 -0.27
C THR A 118 -8.03 6.29 0.20
N VAL A 119 -9.10 5.51 0.13
CA VAL A 119 -10.40 5.87 0.70
C VAL A 119 -10.30 6.01 2.21
N MET A 120 -9.70 5.00 2.91
CA MET A 120 -9.58 5.02 4.37
C MET A 120 -8.89 6.26 4.90
N ILE A 121 -7.85 6.75 4.21
CA ILE A 121 -7.06 7.89 4.69
C ILE A 121 -7.63 9.25 4.28
N THR A 122 -8.57 9.30 3.32
CA THR A 122 -9.12 10.56 2.80
C THR A 122 -10.59 10.79 3.08
N GLU A 123 -11.34 9.75 3.48
CA GLU A 123 -12.76 9.88 3.82
C GLU A 123 -12.99 10.75 5.07
N ASN A 124 -14.22 11.27 5.22
CA ASN A 124 -14.67 12.06 6.39
C ASN A 124 -13.77 13.29 6.67
N GLY A 125 -13.23 13.93 5.63
CA GLY A 125 -12.36 15.11 5.77
C GLY A 125 -10.90 14.77 6.11
N GLY A 126 -10.49 13.54 5.87
CA GLY A 126 -9.11 13.11 6.00
C GLY A 126 -8.74 12.51 7.35
N MET A 127 -7.65 11.76 7.37
CA MET A 127 -7.13 11.05 8.54
C MET A 127 -5.88 11.72 9.09
N LEU A 128 -5.74 11.81 10.42
CA LEU A 128 -4.52 12.27 11.05
C LEU A 128 -3.31 11.44 10.59
N ILE A 129 -2.18 12.08 10.31
CA ILE A 129 -0.95 11.39 9.85
C ILE A 129 -0.55 10.29 10.83
N GLU A 130 -0.63 10.55 12.14
CA GLU A 130 -0.30 9.56 13.18
C GLU A 130 -1.22 8.32 13.12
N GLN A 131 -2.49 8.49 12.79
CA GLN A 131 -3.44 7.39 12.63
C GLN A 131 -3.15 6.62 11.33
N ALA A 132 -2.86 7.33 10.24
CA ALA A 132 -2.50 6.71 8.96
C ALA A 132 -1.25 5.84 9.06
N LEU A 133 -0.25 6.25 9.87
CA LEU A 133 0.94 5.45 10.16
C LEU A 133 0.66 4.19 10.99
N LYS A 134 -0.49 4.09 11.65
CA LYS A 134 -0.91 2.91 12.44
C LYS A 134 -1.76 1.92 11.63
N ILE A 135 -2.18 2.28 10.42
CA ILE A 135 -2.91 1.35 9.54
C ILE A 135 -2.02 0.14 9.25
N LYS A 136 -2.61 -1.04 9.38
CA LYS A 136 -1.97 -2.30 9.05
C LYS A 136 -2.57 -2.88 7.77
N PRO A 137 -1.83 -3.72 7.02
CA PRO A 137 -2.38 -4.43 5.88
C PRO A 137 -3.68 -5.21 6.20
N GLN A 138 -3.80 -5.74 7.44
CA GLN A 138 -5.01 -6.42 7.93
C GLN A 138 -6.25 -5.51 7.93
N ASP A 139 -6.09 -4.23 8.30
CA ASP A 139 -7.20 -3.28 8.34
C ASP A 139 -7.76 -3.04 6.93
N ILE A 140 -6.87 -2.97 5.94
CA ILE A 140 -7.23 -2.84 4.53
C ILE A 140 -7.98 -4.09 4.05
N VAL A 141 -7.44 -5.27 4.34
CA VAL A 141 -8.05 -6.57 3.97
C VAL A 141 -9.41 -6.73 4.62
N LYS A 142 -9.53 -6.44 5.92
CA LYS A 142 -10.80 -6.50 6.65
C LYS A 142 -11.86 -5.59 6.02
N ARG A 143 -11.48 -4.38 5.59
CA ARG A 143 -12.42 -3.45 4.97
C ARG A 143 -12.81 -3.86 3.54
N LEU A 144 -11.97 -4.60 2.84
CA LEU A 144 -12.29 -5.23 1.56
C LEU A 144 -13.19 -6.47 1.70
N GLY A 145 -13.46 -6.92 2.93
CA GLY A 145 -14.27 -8.09 3.22
C GLY A 145 -13.54 -9.42 3.07
N ASP A 146 -12.31 -9.43 2.71
CA ASP A 146 -11.26 -10.46 2.69
C ASP A 146 -10.44 -10.44 1.38
N LEU A 147 -9.23 -10.98 1.45
CA LEU A 147 -8.37 -11.27 0.29
C LEU A 147 -7.79 -12.67 0.43
N PRO A 148 -7.63 -13.42 -0.68
CA PRO A 148 -6.92 -14.70 -0.62
C PRO A 148 -5.56 -14.55 0.05
N GLN A 149 -5.20 -15.45 0.96
CA GLN A 149 -3.97 -15.38 1.77
C GLN A 149 -2.71 -15.14 0.92
N ARG A 150 -2.62 -15.80 -0.24
CA ARG A 150 -1.55 -15.60 -1.23
C ARG A 150 -1.49 -14.19 -1.85
N LYS A 151 -2.51 -13.36 -1.64
CA LYS A 151 -2.61 -11.97 -2.15
C LYS A 151 -2.47 -10.91 -1.07
N PHE A 152 -2.25 -11.33 0.16
CA PHE A 152 -2.09 -10.43 1.29
C PHE A 152 -0.92 -9.45 1.10
N HIS A 153 0.18 -9.89 0.49
CA HIS A 153 1.34 -9.04 0.20
C HIS A 153 0.99 -7.80 -0.65
N CYS A 154 -0.07 -7.86 -1.44
CA CYS A 154 -0.50 -6.72 -2.25
C CYS A 154 -0.97 -5.53 -1.39
N SER A 155 -1.55 -5.78 -0.20
CA SER A 155 -1.95 -4.72 0.73
C SER A 155 -0.74 -4.06 1.41
N VAL A 156 0.39 -4.75 1.49
CA VAL A 156 1.64 -4.24 2.08
C VAL A 156 2.30 -3.19 1.19
N LEU A 157 2.21 -3.32 -0.14
CA LEU A 157 2.76 -2.33 -1.06
C LEU A 157 2.12 -0.95 -0.86
N GLY A 158 0.79 -0.90 -0.68
CA GLY A 158 0.06 0.32 -0.38
C GLY A 158 0.50 0.95 0.94
N ASP A 159 0.58 0.16 2.01
CA ASP A 159 1.03 0.61 3.34
C ASP A 159 2.47 1.16 3.29
N LYS A 160 3.40 0.43 2.67
CA LYS A 160 4.79 0.88 2.53
C LYS A 160 4.92 2.16 1.70
N SER A 161 4.18 2.29 0.60
CA SER A 161 4.22 3.50 -0.22
C SER A 161 3.62 4.71 0.50
N LEU A 162 2.56 4.51 1.31
CA LEU A 162 2.01 5.55 2.17
C LEU A 162 3.03 6.04 3.21
N ARG A 163 3.72 5.13 3.90
CA ARG A 163 4.77 5.48 4.87
C ARG A 163 5.91 6.26 4.23
N GLN A 164 6.33 5.86 3.03
CA GLN A 164 7.36 6.61 2.29
C GLN A 164 6.87 8.00 1.90
N ALA A 165 5.62 8.15 1.45
CA ALA A 165 5.05 9.46 1.11
C ALA A 165 4.96 10.38 2.33
N ILE A 166 4.57 9.85 3.50
CA ILE A 166 4.56 10.59 4.76
C ILE A 166 5.99 10.98 5.17
N ASN A 167 6.95 10.06 5.07
CA ASN A 167 8.35 10.35 5.38
C ASN A 167 8.95 11.41 4.44
N ASP A 168 8.57 11.41 3.15
CA ASP A 168 8.98 12.45 2.20
C ASP A 168 8.43 13.82 2.60
N TYR A 169 7.15 13.90 3.00
CA TYR A 169 6.56 15.11 3.55
C TYR A 169 7.31 15.60 4.80
N PHE A 170 7.63 14.73 5.76
CA PHE A 170 8.38 15.09 6.95
C PHE A 170 9.79 15.63 6.61
N ARG A 171 10.50 15.02 5.66
CA ARG A 171 11.81 15.52 5.20
C ARG A 171 11.69 16.90 4.57
N ARG A 172 10.72 17.11 3.69
CA ARG A 172 10.51 18.41 3.01
C ARG A 172 10.13 19.53 3.96
N THR A 173 9.50 19.19 5.08
CA THR A 173 9.05 20.18 6.10
C THR A 173 9.95 20.24 7.32
N GLY A 174 11.08 19.52 7.34
CA GLY A 174 12.07 19.54 8.43
C GLY A 174 11.62 18.80 9.70
N GLN A 175 10.57 17.98 9.64
CA GLN A 175 10.02 17.19 10.75
C GLN A 175 10.74 15.85 10.90
N ASN A 176 12.08 15.86 10.93
CA ASN A 176 12.91 14.66 10.84
C ASN A 176 12.75 13.70 12.04
N ASP A 177 12.36 14.21 13.20
CA ASP A 177 12.05 13.46 14.42
C ASP A 177 10.80 12.55 14.27
N ARG A 178 9.92 12.85 13.31
CA ARG A 178 8.71 12.09 13.02
C ARG A 178 8.91 11.00 11.95
N ILE A 179 10.09 10.92 11.33
CA ILE A 179 10.38 9.95 10.27
C ILE A 179 10.35 8.53 10.83
N VAL A 180 9.55 7.66 10.21
CA VAL A 180 9.50 6.24 10.51
C VAL A 180 10.51 5.50 9.63
N ILE A 181 11.60 5.03 10.22
CA ILE A 181 12.64 4.27 9.50
C ILE A 181 12.29 2.79 9.53
N GLU A 182 12.04 2.20 8.37
CA GLU A 182 12.08 0.76 8.16
C GLU A 182 13.49 0.39 7.64
N GLY A 183 14.39 0.09 8.57
CA GLY A 183 15.77 -0.28 8.22
C GLY A 183 15.85 -1.68 7.66
N ALA A 184 16.66 -1.92 6.62
CA ALA A 184 17.08 -3.25 6.22
C ALA A 184 18.35 -3.62 7.00
N GLN A 185 18.24 -4.56 7.92
CA GLN A 185 19.39 -5.12 8.66
C GLN A 185 19.85 -6.40 7.98
N VAL A 186 21.15 -6.53 7.68
CA VAL A 186 21.72 -7.81 7.22
C VAL A 186 21.66 -8.81 8.36
N VAL A 187 20.98 -9.93 8.14
CA VAL A 187 20.75 -10.99 9.12
C VAL A 187 21.70 -12.17 8.88
N ASP A 188 21.89 -12.59 7.63
CA ASP A 188 22.87 -13.59 7.23
C ASP A 188 24.04 -12.88 6.55
N MET A 189 25.18 -12.83 7.23
CA MET A 189 26.37 -12.13 6.74
C MET A 189 27.04 -12.82 5.56
N ALA A 190 26.91 -14.15 5.46
CA ALA A 190 27.53 -14.95 4.41
C ALA A 190 26.83 -14.73 3.05
N LEU A 191 25.51 -14.73 3.04
CA LEU A 191 24.69 -14.58 1.83
C LEU A 191 24.10 -13.16 1.68
N LYS A 192 24.39 -12.23 2.61
CA LYS A 192 23.87 -10.85 2.63
C LYS A 192 22.34 -10.78 2.66
N ILE A 193 21.70 -11.78 3.27
CA ILE A 193 20.26 -11.82 3.39
C ILE A 193 19.83 -10.84 4.50
N THR A 194 18.83 -10.02 4.20
CA THR A 194 18.34 -8.96 5.07
C THR A 194 17.06 -9.37 5.80
N ASP A 195 16.69 -8.62 6.81
CA ASP A 195 15.37 -8.71 7.47
C ASP A 195 14.21 -8.52 6.48
N LYS A 196 14.40 -7.71 5.43
CA LYS A 196 13.41 -7.54 4.35
C LYS A 196 13.22 -8.79 3.50
N ASP A 197 14.29 -9.51 3.19
CA ASP A 197 14.20 -10.77 2.45
C ASP A 197 13.40 -11.81 3.25
N ILE A 198 13.54 -11.80 4.58
CA ILE A 198 12.76 -12.65 5.49
C ILE A 198 11.30 -12.18 5.54
N GLU A 199 11.05 -10.86 5.64
CA GLU A 199 9.73 -10.26 5.58
C GLU A 199 8.99 -10.66 4.29
N GLU A 200 9.63 -10.53 3.14
CA GLU A 200 9.08 -10.93 1.84
C GLU A 200 8.77 -12.42 1.78
N ALA A 201 9.67 -13.26 2.28
CA ALA A 201 9.43 -14.70 2.32
C ALA A 201 8.20 -15.06 3.18
N VAL A 202 8.02 -14.39 4.33
CA VAL A 202 6.86 -14.57 5.21
C VAL A 202 5.58 -14.10 4.52
N LEU A 203 5.61 -12.95 3.87
CA LEU A 203 4.47 -12.42 3.10
C LEU A 203 4.08 -13.35 1.94
N ASP A 204 5.04 -14.04 1.35
CA ASP A 204 4.85 -15.07 0.34
C ASP A 204 4.40 -16.44 0.90
N GLY A 205 4.01 -16.48 2.19
CA GLY A 205 3.46 -17.66 2.84
C GLY A 205 4.49 -18.63 3.45
N ALA A 206 5.76 -18.23 3.62
CA ALA A 206 6.75 -19.01 4.35
C ALA A 206 6.64 -18.71 5.86
N HIS A 207 5.85 -19.47 6.60
CA HIS A 207 5.52 -19.18 8.00
C HIS A 207 6.36 -19.96 9.02
N ASP A 208 7.35 -20.73 8.57
CA ASP A 208 8.33 -21.45 9.39
C ASP A 208 9.75 -21.29 8.84
N PHE A 209 10.74 -21.69 9.66
CA PHE A 209 12.15 -21.53 9.30
C PHE A 209 12.52 -22.30 8.04
N GLU A 210 12.04 -23.53 7.88
CA GLU A 210 12.35 -24.41 6.76
C GLU A 210 11.83 -23.81 5.44
N ALA A 211 10.63 -23.27 5.44
CA ALA A 211 10.02 -22.61 4.28
C ALA A 211 10.77 -21.32 3.91
N VAL A 212 11.14 -20.49 4.90
CA VAL A 212 11.94 -19.27 4.69
C VAL A 212 13.34 -19.63 4.18
N GLN A 213 14.02 -20.63 4.79
CA GLN A 213 15.32 -21.09 4.34
C GLN A 213 15.26 -21.63 2.91
N LYS A 214 14.22 -22.37 2.55
CA LYS A 214 14.05 -22.88 1.18
C LYS A 214 13.98 -21.75 0.15
N LYS A 215 13.30 -20.64 0.48
CA LYS A 215 13.17 -19.47 -0.39
C LYS A 215 14.43 -18.63 -0.44
N THR A 216 14.97 -18.27 0.72
CA THR A 216 16.06 -17.28 0.84
C THR A 216 17.46 -17.89 0.95
N LYS A 217 17.56 -19.18 1.31
CA LYS A 217 18.81 -19.86 1.67
C LYS A 217 19.44 -19.35 2.98
N VAL A 218 18.72 -18.58 3.78
CA VAL A 218 19.22 -18.07 5.07
C VAL A 218 19.61 -19.20 6.02
N GLY A 219 20.71 -19.02 6.74
CA GLY A 219 21.20 -19.99 7.71
C GLY A 219 21.83 -21.26 7.11
N VAL A 220 22.07 -21.32 5.80
CA VAL A 220 22.76 -22.47 5.15
C VAL A 220 24.25 -22.42 5.45
N HIS A 221 24.87 -21.24 5.27
CA HIS A 221 26.31 -21.05 5.51
C HIS A 221 26.58 -20.41 6.87
N ASP A 222 25.74 -19.49 7.31
CA ASP A 222 25.83 -18.84 8.62
C ASP A 222 24.71 -19.33 9.54
N LYS A 223 25.00 -20.36 10.34
CA LYS A 223 24.04 -20.90 11.30
C LYS A 223 23.82 -19.99 12.52
N SER A 224 24.71 -19.03 12.77
CA SER A 224 24.60 -18.11 13.91
C SER A 224 23.41 -17.18 13.81
N CYS A 225 22.92 -16.91 12.60
CA CYS A 225 21.75 -16.06 12.36
C CYS A 225 20.40 -16.75 12.64
N ILE A 226 20.36 -18.09 12.75
CA ILE A 226 19.11 -18.86 12.86
C ILE A 226 18.20 -18.40 13.99
N PRO A 227 18.67 -18.13 15.22
CA PRO A 227 17.79 -17.62 16.30
C PRO A 227 17.12 -16.31 15.91
N LYS A 228 17.88 -15.37 15.30
CA LYS A 228 17.34 -14.08 14.85
C LYS A 228 16.35 -14.22 13.71
N VAL A 229 16.59 -15.14 12.78
CA VAL A 229 15.66 -15.44 11.69
C VAL A 229 14.32 -15.95 12.24
N LYS A 230 14.34 -16.88 13.20
CA LYS A 230 13.12 -17.40 13.84
C LYS A 230 12.34 -16.30 14.56
N GLU A 231 13.03 -15.41 15.27
CA GLU A 231 12.41 -14.24 15.92
C GLU A 231 11.73 -13.33 14.88
N LEU A 232 12.39 -13.04 13.76
CA LEU A 232 11.84 -12.21 12.68
C LEU A 232 10.64 -12.88 12.00
N ILE A 233 10.67 -14.18 11.78
CA ILE A 233 9.54 -14.92 11.22
C ILE A 233 8.31 -14.76 12.14
N GLU A 234 8.45 -14.99 13.44
CA GLU A 234 7.34 -14.82 14.37
C GLU A 234 6.87 -13.37 14.46
N PHE A 235 7.80 -12.41 14.45
CA PHE A 235 7.47 -10.99 14.42
C PHE A 235 6.65 -10.63 13.18
N TYR A 236 7.08 -11.04 11.97
CA TYR A 236 6.36 -10.74 10.74
C TYR A 236 5.05 -11.51 10.61
N LYS A 237 4.98 -12.76 11.09
CA LYS A 237 3.70 -13.50 11.20
C LYS A 237 2.70 -12.75 12.07
N GLN A 238 3.11 -12.29 13.23
CA GLN A 238 2.24 -11.54 14.13
C GLN A 238 1.86 -10.18 13.54
N LYS A 239 2.81 -9.50 12.88
CA LYS A 239 2.58 -8.21 12.21
C LYS A 239 1.54 -8.31 11.09
N TYR A 240 1.55 -9.39 10.30
CA TYR A 240 0.76 -9.50 9.07
C TYR A 240 -0.41 -10.47 9.14
N TYR A 241 -0.34 -11.48 9.99
CA TYR A 241 -1.35 -12.55 10.09
C TYR A 241 -1.90 -12.74 11.50
N GLY A 242 -1.33 -12.10 12.51
CA GLY A 242 -1.79 -12.11 13.89
C GLY A 242 -2.87 -11.04 14.10
N GLY A 243 -4.14 -11.39 13.79
CA GLY A 243 -5.32 -10.56 14.00
C GLY A 243 -6.38 -11.33 14.74
#